data_f396e00cc292519b2dd46b4df00ba9d1
#
_entry.id   f396e00cc292519b2dd46b4df00ba9d1
#
_cell.length_a   1.000
_cell.length_b   1.000
_cell.length_c   1.000
_cell.angle_alpha   90.00
_cell.angle_beta   90.00
_cell.angle_gamma   90.00
#
_symmetry.space_group_name_H-M   'P 1'
#
loop_
_entity.id
_entity.type
_entity.pdbx_description
1 polymer ?
#
loop_
_entity_poly.entity_id
_entity_poly.type
_entity_poly.pdbx_seq_one_letter_code
_entity_poly.pdbx_strand_id
1 'polypeptide(L)'
;MKTLLCSIPDGPVNGNDDPLIPRNGGKHFVPFPLGIVRILSYMEKYDHTGDIYDINNLRHSDEKLIHHFKKYKPDVVGLSAVFMHSYPHLKRIANLIREILPDTWIVVGGNVTSSSHVILEKTETDICVVGDGEKPFIKLLDYIKSNPDRTNIDYDKFLDVKGLSYKNQKNELIITGNADQMSAPEMQYCDYDKYKEGLELFGGDGNLIMETFDLIENPSDVEKYFMDNMDEDALNIFEKLKGKRVARIQTSKGCVAKCTFCQRAIKGYRAFEPKFFENQVIKLRDKYNIGLLIVDDENFGSNKAQAYECAKIMKKHKMYWHAEGARVASVNIDDLKYYRDNNMIAVRFGLESGSQKILDIMEKKIKLDDVYQALVACKNSGVRTTTDAFMVGMPGETRQTVIESAEFVGKLRYLLDLDWENSYPNWTIAIPGTPLYEYCQQIGVIGKTIDGEEEYLYRTADQMDEHGVLNYLNKTNFDNKEVHFWTYLYRYVGKQSYAKYLSKNSKSFFDMIKKIYLHCVKFSYDVLVRDYNRRKGSYGKKSFLQR
;
A
#
# COMPACT_ATOMS: atom_id res chain seq x y z
N MET A 1 -32.69 -3.32 -6.43
CA MET A 1 -31.42 -3.93 -6.87
C MET A 1 -30.51 -4.02 -5.65
N LYS A 2 -29.99 -5.21 -5.37
CA LYS A 2 -29.11 -5.46 -4.23
C LYS A 2 -27.65 -5.44 -4.69
N THR A 3 -26.86 -4.53 -4.17
CA THR A 3 -25.42 -4.45 -4.47
C THR A 3 -24.61 -4.95 -3.28
N LEU A 4 -23.61 -5.79 -3.54
CA LEU A 4 -22.68 -6.27 -2.52
C LEU A 4 -21.25 -5.90 -2.90
N LEU A 5 -20.59 -5.09 -2.06
CA LEU A 5 -19.21 -4.68 -2.25
C LEU A 5 -18.28 -5.57 -1.41
N CYS A 6 -17.35 -6.27 -2.06
CA CYS A 6 -16.46 -7.23 -1.40
C CYS A 6 -15.01 -6.75 -1.46
N SER A 7 -14.29 -6.82 -0.34
CA SER A 7 -12.82 -6.74 -0.32
C SER A 7 -12.23 -8.12 -0.60
N ILE A 8 -11.22 -8.19 -1.45
CA ILE A 8 -10.60 -9.46 -1.85
C ILE A 8 -9.31 -9.70 -1.07
N PRO A 9 -9.10 -10.92 -0.54
CA PRO A 9 -7.88 -11.30 0.13
C PRO A 9 -6.62 -11.17 -0.74
N ASP A 10 -5.49 -10.93 -0.10
CA ASP A 10 -4.18 -10.96 -0.73
C ASP A 10 -3.47 -12.30 -0.47
N GLY A 11 -2.54 -12.66 -1.34
CA GLY A 11 -1.64 -13.78 -1.19
C GLY A 11 -2.08 -15.03 -1.96
N PRO A 12 -1.39 -16.16 -1.72
CA PRO A 12 -1.68 -17.40 -2.41
C PRO A 12 -3.02 -18.00 -1.98
N VAL A 13 -3.66 -18.69 -2.89
CA VAL A 13 -4.78 -19.58 -2.60
C VAL A 13 -4.21 -20.92 -2.16
N ASN A 14 -4.19 -21.17 -0.87
CA ASN A 14 -3.84 -22.52 -0.36
C ASN A 14 -5.06 -23.42 -0.56
N GLY A 15 -4.89 -24.56 -1.26
CA GLY A 15 -5.95 -25.53 -1.43
C GLY A 15 -6.36 -26.11 -0.09
N ASN A 16 -7.67 -26.22 0.14
CA ASN A 16 -8.35 -26.77 1.30
C ASN A 16 -8.19 -26.03 2.62
N ASP A 17 -9.17 -25.18 2.94
CA ASP A 17 -9.60 -24.77 4.28
C ASP A 17 -8.58 -24.08 5.21
N ASP A 18 -7.38 -23.73 4.74
CA ASP A 18 -6.43 -23.05 5.60
C ASP A 18 -6.72 -21.55 5.61
N PRO A 19 -7.20 -21.00 6.75
CA PRO A 19 -7.31 -19.56 6.88
C PRO A 19 -5.91 -19.00 6.67
N LEU A 20 -5.77 -18.12 5.70
CA LEU A 20 -4.54 -17.49 5.23
C LEU A 20 -3.50 -17.35 6.33
N ILE A 21 -2.29 -17.82 6.06
CA ILE A 21 -1.15 -17.73 6.96
C ILE A 21 -1.02 -16.28 7.47
N PRO A 22 -1.00 -16.05 8.79
CA PRO A 22 -0.87 -14.73 9.35
C PRO A 22 0.38 -14.02 8.78
N ARG A 23 0.23 -12.84 8.25
CA ARG A 23 1.38 -12.01 7.92
C ARG A 23 2.13 -11.69 9.21
N ASN A 24 3.45 -11.94 9.23
CA ASN A 24 4.37 -11.51 10.29
C ASN A 24 3.90 -11.76 11.74
N GLY A 25 3.98 -13.02 12.21
CA GLY A 25 3.98 -13.32 13.64
C GLY A 25 2.64 -13.27 14.36
N GLY A 26 1.52 -13.44 13.67
CA GLY A 26 0.24 -13.77 14.31
C GLY A 26 -0.73 -12.62 14.54
N LYS A 27 -0.38 -11.37 14.25
CA LYS A 27 -1.36 -10.28 14.22
C LYS A 27 -1.80 -10.03 12.78
N HIS A 28 -3.07 -10.30 12.48
CA HIS A 28 -3.68 -9.95 11.20
C HIS A 28 -3.82 -8.42 11.13
N PHE A 29 -2.92 -7.76 10.43
CA PHE A 29 -3.19 -6.39 10.03
C PHE A 29 -3.99 -6.43 8.73
N VAL A 30 -5.30 -6.29 8.83
CA VAL A 30 -6.15 -6.09 7.67
C VAL A 30 -6.45 -4.62 7.56
N PRO A 31 -5.96 -3.95 6.51
CA PRO A 31 -6.24 -2.53 6.34
C PRO A 31 -7.74 -2.32 6.14
N PHE A 32 -8.28 -1.29 6.79
CA PHE A 32 -9.66 -0.85 6.59
C PHE A 32 -9.93 -0.62 5.09
N PRO A 33 -10.97 -1.20 4.50
CA PRO A 33 -11.19 -1.18 3.05
C PRO A 33 -11.78 0.16 2.57
N LEU A 34 -10.99 1.23 2.69
CA LEU A 34 -11.38 2.62 2.39
C LEU A 34 -12.11 2.78 1.05
N GLY A 35 -11.67 2.06 0.02
CA GLY A 35 -12.20 2.19 -1.35
C GLY A 35 -13.67 1.81 -1.44
N ILE A 36 -14.03 0.61 -0.97
CA ILE A 36 -15.42 0.12 -1.07
C ILE A 36 -16.36 0.87 -0.14
N VAL A 37 -15.88 1.28 1.05
CA VAL A 37 -16.70 2.07 1.98
C VAL A 37 -17.04 3.45 1.39
N ARG A 38 -16.09 4.06 0.66
CA ARG A 38 -16.36 5.31 -0.07
C ARG A 38 -17.35 5.12 -1.22
N ILE A 39 -17.20 4.05 -1.98
CA ILE A 39 -18.13 3.73 -3.07
C ILE A 39 -19.52 3.54 -2.51
N LEU A 40 -19.69 2.80 -1.41
CA LEU A 40 -20.99 2.65 -0.77
C LEU A 40 -21.59 3.99 -0.35
N SER A 41 -20.81 4.83 0.36
CA SER A 41 -21.25 6.16 0.78
C SER A 41 -21.61 7.07 -0.40
N TYR A 42 -20.94 6.89 -1.55
CA TYR A 42 -21.25 7.63 -2.77
C TYR A 42 -22.51 7.10 -3.46
N MET A 43 -22.70 5.78 -3.50
CA MET A 43 -23.91 5.14 -4.05
C MET A 43 -25.18 5.63 -3.37
N GLU A 44 -25.18 5.74 -2.04
CA GLU A 44 -26.35 6.17 -1.26
C GLU A 44 -26.83 7.59 -1.62
N LYS A 45 -25.94 8.45 -2.09
CA LYS A 45 -26.31 9.79 -2.59
C LYS A 45 -27.11 9.77 -3.90
N TYR A 46 -27.05 8.67 -4.64
CA TYR A 46 -27.71 8.48 -5.93
C TYR A 46 -28.79 7.40 -5.86
N ASP A 47 -29.36 7.21 -4.67
CA ASP A 47 -30.48 6.28 -4.41
C ASP A 47 -30.16 4.81 -4.77
N HIS A 48 -28.88 4.43 -4.69
CA HIS A 48 -28.44 3.04 -4.73
C HIS A 48 -28.11 2.55 -3.33
N THR A 49 -28.53 1.34 -3.01
CA THR A 49 -28.28 0.71 -1.71
C THR A 49 -27.39 -0.52 -1.88
N GLY A 50 -26.62 -0.83 -0.85
CA GLY A 50 -25.77 -2.00 -0.84
C GLY A 50 -25.20 -2.28 0.54
N ASP A 51 -24.48 -3.39 0.64
CA ASP A 51 -23.77 -3.82 1.84
C ASP A 51 -22.31 -4.12 1.52
N ILE A 52 -21.50 -4.20 2.58
CA ILE A 52 -20.07 -4.54 2.49
C ILE A 52 -19.86 -5.96 3.04
N TYR A 53 -19.21 -6.80 2.23
CA TYR A 53 -18.69 -8.07 2.68
C TYR A 53 -17.16 -8.04 2.67
N ASP A 54 -16.56 -7.80 3.83
CA ASP A 54 -15.11 -7.78 3.96
C ASP A 54 -14.54 -9.21 4.04
N ILE A 55 -14.42 -9.84 2.87
CA ILE A 55 -13.87 -11.20 2.74
C ILE A 55 -12.41 -11.22 3.19
N ASN A 56 -11.66 -10.14 2.94
CA ASN A 56 -10.27 -10.03 3.32
C ASN A 56 -10.06 -10.04 4.84
N ASN A 57 -10.96 -9.46 5.61
CA ASN A 57 -10.90 -9.46 7.06
C ASN A 57 -11.51 -10.74 7.67
N LEU A 58 -12.67 -11.15 7.18
CA LEU A 58 -13.42 -12.29 7.72
C LEU A 58 -12.79 -13.65 7.36
N ARG A 59 -12.02 -13.72 6.27
CA ARG A 59 -11.29 -14.93 5.83
C ARG A 59 -12.15 -16.21 5.81
N HIS A 60 -13.39 -16.08 5.34
CA HIS A 60 -14.33 -17.18 5.27
C HIS A 60 -13.90 -18.25 4.26
N SER A 61 -14.15 -19.52 4.60
CA SER A 61 -13.99 -20.65 3.68
C SER A 61 -14.96 -20.55 2.50
N ASP A 62 -14.72 -21.31 1.43
CA ASP A 62 -15.59 -21.34 0.25
C ASP A 62 -17.01 -21.75 0.60
N GLU A 63 -17.20 -22.69 1.52
CA GLU A 63 -18.53 -23.09 2.01
C GLU A 63 -19.29 -21.91 2.64
N LYS A 64 -18.62 -21.11 3.48
CA LYS A 64 -19.22 -19.92 4.07
C LYS A 64 -19.49 -18.85 3.02
N LEU A 65 -18.57 -18.65 2.06
CA LEU A 65 -18.80 -17.73 0.94
C LEU A 65 -20.04 -18.13 0.14
N ILE A 66 -20.16 -19.41 -0.24
CA ILE A 66 -21.32 -19.97 -0.95
C ILE A 66 -22.61 -19.73 -0.14
N HIS A 67 -22.57 -20.04 1.15
CA HIS A 67 -23.72 -19.83 2.03
C HIS A 67 -24.16 -18.36 2.04
N HIS A 68 -23.22 -17.43 2.23
CA HIS A 68 -23.52 -16.00 2.30
C HIS A 68 -24.03 -15.44 0.97
N PHE A 69 -23.39 -15.78 -0.14
CA PHE A 69 -23.84 -15.33 -1.48
C PHE A 69 -25.23 -15.87 -1.82
N LYS A 70 -25.51 -17.17 -1.58
CA LYS A 70 -26.83 -17.76 -1.81
C LYS A 70 -27.92 -17.16 -0.89
N LYS A 71 -27.59 -16.80 0.35
CA LYS A 71 -28.51 -16.15 1.27
C LYS A 71 -28.78 -14.71 0.90
N TYR A 72 -27.75 -13.94 0.56
CA TYR A 72 -27.86 -12.52 0.24
C TYR A 72 -28.50 -12.29 -1.13
N LYS A 73 -28.13 -13.08 -2.14
CA LYS A 73 -28.59 -13.01 -3.54
C LYS A 73 -28.43 -11.61 -4.12
N PRO A 74 -27.18 -11.13 -4.30
CA PRO A 74 -26.92 -9.84 -4.91
C PRO A 74 -27.24 -9.85 -6.40
N ASP A 75 -27.80 -8.74 -6.90
CA ASP A 75 -27.94 -8.48 -8.35
C ASP A 75 -26.58 -8.07 -8.93
N VAL A 76 -25.78 -7.34 -8.13
CA VAL A 76 -24.43 -6.87 -8.50
C VAL A 76 -23.45 -7.18 -7.37
N VAL A 77 -22.32 -7.78 -7.71
CA VAL A 77 -21.16 -7.93 -6.81
C VAL A 77 -20.00 -7.10 -7.30
N GLY A 78 -19.55 -6.15 -6.47
CA GLY A 78 -18.33 -5.37 -6.71
C GLY A 78 -17.15 -5.99 -5.96
N LEU A 79 -16.17 -6.53 -6.67
CA LEU A 79 -14.96 -7.14 -6.12
C LEU A 79 -13.82 -6.12 -6.12
N SER A 80 -13.35 -5.69 -4.96
CA SER A 80 -12.25 -4.74 -4.83
C SER A 80 -10.95 -5.46 -4.51
N ALA A 81 -10.02 -5.48 -5.48
CA ALA A 81 -8.68 -6.02 -5.34
C ALA A 81 -7.66 -4.89 -5.49
N VAL A 82 -7.05 -4.49 -4.36
CA VAL A 82 -6.15 -3.32 -4.31
C VAL A 82 -4.77 -3.67 -4.87
N PHE A 83 -4.27 -4.87 -4.59
CA PHE A 83 -2.95 -5.31 -4.98
C PHE A 83 -3.00 -6.38 -6.07
N MET A 84 -1.96 -6.43 -6.91
CA MET A 84 -1.86 -7.46 -7.94
C MET A 84 -1.81 -8.89 -7.37
N HIS A 85 -1.26 -9.06 -6.19
CA HIS A 85 -1.21 -10.36 -5.50
C HIS A 85 -2.55 -10.80 -4.88
N SER A 86 -3.61 -9.99 -5.03
CA SER A 86 -4.99 -10.44 -4.77
C SER A 86 -5.60 -11.23 -5.95
N TYR A 87 -4.94 -11.27 -7.11
CA TYR A 87 -5.47 -11.86 -8.34
C TYR A 87 -5.92 -13.33 -8.19
N PRO A 88 -5.18 -14.24 -7.51
CA PRO A 88 -5.64 -15.63 -7.36
C PRO A 88 -6.96 -15.74 -6.62
N HIS A 89 -7.15 -14.96 -5.56
CA HIS A 89 -8.40 -14.91 -4.82
C HIS A 89 -9.53 -14.25 -5.62
N LEU A 90 -9.21 -13.19 -6.38
CA LEU A 90 -10.16 -12.56 -7.28
C LEU A 90 -10.72 -13.59 -8.27
N LYS A 91 -9.86 -14.33 -8.97
CA LYS A 91 -10.27 -15.37 -9.92
C LYS A 91 -11.12 -16.45 -9.25
N ARG A 92 -10.66 -16.98 -8.11
CA ARG A 92 -11.38 -17.99 -7.34
C ARG A 92 -12.79 -17.53 -6.96
N ILE A 93 -12.92 -16.30 -6.41
CA ILE A 93 -14.20 -15.78 -5.91
C ILE A 93 -15.14 -15.42 -7.08
N ALA A 94 -14.62 -14.83 -8.15
CA ALA A 94 -15.44 -14.53 -9.34
C ALA A 94 -16.02 -15.80 -9.96
N ASN A 95 -15.21 -16.86 -10.11
CA ASN A 95 -15.65 -18.13 -10.65
C ASN A 95 -16.69 -18.81 -9.71
N LEU A 96 -16.45 -18.78 -8.40
CA LEU A 96 -17.40 -19.31 -7.42
C LEU A 96 -18.75 -18.57 -7.46
N ILE A 97 -18.76 -17.25 -7.57
CA ILE A 97 -19.99 -16.46 -7.70
C ILE A 97 -20.73 -16.84 -8.99
N ARG A 98 -20.03 -16.95 -10.11
CA ARG A 98 -20.66 -17.31 -11.39
C ARG A 98 -21.31 -18.69 -11.35
N GLU A 99 -20.66 -19.68 -10.72
CA GLU A 99 -21.18 -21.03 -10.56
C GLU A 99 -22.50 -21.05 -9.78
N ILE A 100 -22.58 -20.29 -8.67
CA ILE A 100 -23.73 -20.37 -7.75
C ILE A 100 -24.81 -19.34 -8.00
N LEU A 101 -24.50 -18.23 -8.70
CA LEU A 101 -25.37 -17.10 -9.04
C LEU A 101 -25.11 -16.65 -10.48
N PRO A 102 -25.56 -17.43 -11.50
CA PRO A 102 -25.21 -17.20 -12.90
C PRO A 102 -25.67 -15.84 -13.46
N ASP A 103 -26.74 -15.28 -12.91
CA ASP A 103 -27.33 -14.02 -13.38
C ASP A 103 -26.75 -12.77 -12.71
N THR A 104 -25.94 -12.93 -11.66
CA THR A 104 -25.33 -11.81 -10.92
C THR A 104 -24.27 -11.13 -11.77
N TRP A 105 -24.29 -9.79 -11.83
CA TRP A 105 -23.23 -9.00 -12.43
C TRP A 105 -21.99 -9.00 -11.54
N ILE A 106 -20.83 -9.34 -12.10
CA ILE A 106 -19.54 -9.34 -11.41
C ILE A 106 -18.70 -8.17 -11.93
N VAL A 107 -18.48 -7.19 -11.08
CA VAL A 107 -17.74 -5.97 -11.39
C VAL A 107 -16.47 -5.93 -10.56
N VAL A 108 -15.31 -5.78 -11.20
CA VAL A 108 -14.00 -5.71 -10.52
C VAL A 108 -13.49 -4.27 -10.49
N GLY A 109 -13.03 -3.85 -9.32
CA GLY A 109 -12.37 -2.55 -9.10
C GLY A 109 -11.06 -2.68 -8.33
N GLY A 110 -10.41 -1.54 -8.12
CA GLY A 110 -9.11 -1.44 -7.45
C GLY A 110 -7.92 -1.52 -8.43
N ASN A 111 -6.71 -1.40 -7.88
CA ASN A 111 -5.51 -1.25 -8.73
C ASN A 111 -5.18 -2.47 -9.59
N VAL A 112 -5.68 -3.66 -9.26
CA VAL A 112 -5.55 -4.87 -10.08
C VAL A 112 -6.14 -4.69 -11.49
N THR A 113 -7.08 -3.76 -11.67
CA THR A 113 -7.72 -3.48 -12.97
C THR A 113 -6.78 -2.86 -14.01
N SER A 114 -5.55 -2.50 -13.65
CA SER A 114 -4.49 -2.25 -14.65
C SER A 114 -4.17 -3.48 -15.50
N SER A 115 -4.51 -4.69 -15.02
CA SER A 115 -4.49 -5.95 -15.78
C SER A 115 -5.90 -6.37 -16.23
N SER A 116 -6.80 -5.43 -16.54
CA SER A 116 -8.18 -5.73 -16.90
C SER A 116 -8.32 -6.71 -18.07
N HIS A 117 -7.40 -6.67 -19.04
CA HIS A 117 -7.34 -7.63 -20.16
C HIS A 117 -7.13 -9.08 -19.67
N VAL A 118 -6.26 -9.30 -18.66
CA VAL A 118 -6.07 -10.61 -18.05
C VAL A 118 -7.32 -11.02 -17.26
N ILE A 119 -7.86 -10.11 -16.45
CA ILE A 119 -9.03 -10.37 -15.60
C ILE A 119 -10.22 -10.79 -16.47
N LEU A 120 -10.54 -10.02 -17.51
CA LEU A 120 -11.67 -10.27 -18.40
C LEU A 120 -11.50 -11.53 -19.28
N GLU A 121 -10.27 -11.98 -19.51
CA GLU A 121 -9.99 -13.20 -20.28
C GLU A 121 -9.97 -14.44 -19.40
N LYS A 122 -9.52 -14.32 -18.15
CA LYS A 122 -9.17 -15.45 -17.28
C LYS A 122 -10.10 -15.67 -16.10
N THR A 123 -11.09 -14.79 -15.91
CA THR A 123 -12.05 -14.88 -14.81
C THR A 123 -13.48 -14.68 -15.33
N GLU A 124 -14.46 -14.98 -14.50
CA GLU A 124 -15.87 -14.78 -14.79
C GLU A 124 -16.36 -13.33 -14.54
N THR A 125 -15.46 -12.35 -14.64
CA THR A 125 -15.76 -10.93 -14.51
C THR A 125 -16.47 -10.39 -15.73
N ASP A 126 -17.56 -9.65 -15.54
CA ASP A 126 -18.29 -9.00 -16.64
C ASP A 126 -17.65 -7.67 -17.02
N ILE A 127 -17.29 -6.84 -16.03
CA ILE A 127 -16.78 -5.47 -16.23
C ILE A 127 -15.69 -5.15 -15.21
N CYS A 128 -14.65 -4.45 -15.66
CA CYS A 128 -13.67 -3.82 -14.77
C CYS A 128 -13.91 -2.31 -14.71
N VAL A 129 -13.84 -1.74 -13.51
CA VAL A 129 -13.85 -0.30 -13.26
C VAL A 129 -12.43 0.18 -12.97
N VAL A 130 -11.87 0.98 -13.87
CA VAL A 130 -10.47 1.40 -13.87
C VAL A 130 -10.32 2.84 -13.37
N GLY A 131 -9.51 3.05 -12.33
CA GLY A 131 -9.28 4.36 -11.72
C GLY A 131 -10.27 4.67 -10.59
N ASP A 132 -10.70 5.95 -10.47
CA ASP A 132 -11.72 6.36 -9.48
C ASP A 132 -13.06 5.69 -9.81
N GLY A 133 -13.50 4.80 -8.93
CA GLY A 133 -14.67 3.94 -9.19
C GLY A 133 -16.02 4.60 -8.96
N GLU A 134 -16.08 5.70 -8.24
CA GLU A 134 -17.32 6.27 -7.75
C GLU A 134 -18.31 6.63 -8.90
N LYS A 135 -17.89 7.45 -9.86
CA LYS A 135 -18.75 7.89 -10.98
C LYS A 135 -19.08 6.78 -11.97
N PRO A 136 -18.09 6.01 -12.50
CA PRO A 136 -18.42 4.94 -13.44
C PRO A 136 -19.27 3.84 -12.82
N PHE A 137 -19.09 3.52 -11.53
CA PHE A 137 -19.88 2.49 -10.88
C PHE A 137 -21.35 2.90 -10.74
N ILE A 138 -21.64 4.17 -10.39
CA ILE A 138 -23.03 4.66 -10.36
C ILE A 138 -23.70 4.57 -11.74
N LYS A 139 -23.03 5.05 -12.79
CA LYS A 139 -23.56 4.95 -14.17
C LYS A 139 -23.82 3.50 -14.58
N LEU A 140 -22.94 2.59 -14.15
CA LEU A 140 -23.12 1.16 -14.37
C LEU A 140 -24.31 0.61 -13.62
N LEU A 141 -24.52 1.00 -12.34
CA LEU A 141 -25.68 0.59 -11.55
C LEU A 141 -26.99 1.12 -12.13
N ASP A 142 -27.03 2.36 -12.66
CA ASP A 142 -28.20 2.93 -13.36
C ASP A 142 -28.54 2.11 -14.59
N TYR A 143 -27.50 1.72 -15.36
CA TYR A 143 -27.69 0.85 -16.52
C TYR A 143 -28.26 -0.51 -16.12
N ILE A 144 -27.65 -1.19 -15.13
CA ILE A 144 -28.07 -2.54 -14.69
C ILE A 144 -29.49 -2.51 -14.11
N LYS A 145 -29.85 -1.45 -13.39
CA LYS A 145 -31.21 -1.28 -12.85
C LYS A 145 -32.28 -1.29 -13.97
N SER A 146 -31.95 -0.74 -15.13
CA SER A 146 -32.83 -0.68 -16.30
C SER A 146 -32.69 -1.90 -17.22
N ASN A 147 -31.55 -2.60 -17.17
CA ASN A 147 -31.19 -3.72 -18.03
C ASN A 147 -30.53 -4.83 -17.20
N PRO A 148 -31.29 -5.58 -16.40
CA PRO A 148 -30.72 -6.54 -15.45
C PRO A 148 -30.09 -7.77 -16.11
N ASP A 149 -30.48 -8.10 -17.33
CA ASP A 149 -29.96 -9.27 -18.04
C ASP A 149 -28.53 -9.02 -18.53
N ARG A 150 -27.56 -9.65 -17.85
CA ARG A 150 -26.14 -9.58 -18.17
C ARG A 150 -25.74 -10.27 -19.46
N THR A 151 -26.61 -11.10 -20.03
CA THR A 151 -26.36 -11.83 -21.30
C THR A 151 -26.77 -11.02 -22.53
N ASN A 152 -27.57 -9.96 -22.32
CA ASN A 152 -28.06 -9.09 -23.38
C ASN A 152 -27.64 -7.64 -23.14
N ILE A 153 -26.35 -7.37 -23.31
CA ILE A 153 -25.74 -6.07 -22.99
C ILE A 153 -25.83 -5.14 -24.20
N ASP A 154 -26.37 -3.93 -23.98
CA ASP A 154 -26.26 -2.81 -24.91
C ASP A 154 -24.92 -2.09 -24.70
N TYR A 155 -23.89 -2.55 -25.39
CA TYR A 155 -22.53 -2.04 -25.26
C TYR A 155 -22.36 -0.59 -25.69
N ASP A 156 -23.22 -0.06 -26.57
CA ASP A 156 -23.14 1.32 -27.04
C ASP A 156 -23.37 2.29 -25.88
N LYS A 157 -24.19 1.93 -24.92
CA LYS A 157 -24.41 2.72 -23.70
C LYS A 157 -23.19 2.78 -22.76
N PHE A 158 -22.24 1.86 -22.89
CA PHE A 158 -21.03 1.86 -22.09
C PHE A 158 -19.91 2.73 -22.67
N LEU A 159 -19.94 3.02 -23.98
CA LEU A 159 -18.89 3.82 -24.63
C LEU A 159 -18.74 5.22 -24.03
N ASP A 160 -19.84 5.80 -23.55
CA ASP A 160 -19.84 7.13 -22.93
C ASP A 160 -19.48 7.09 -21.43
N VAL A 161 -19.42 5.91 -20.82
CA VAL A 161 -19.03 5.76 -19.41
C VAL A 161 -17.52 5.61 -19.32
N LYS A 162 -16.81 6.68 -19.03
CA LYS A 162 -15.36 6.65 -18.85
C LYS A 162 -14.97 5.80 -17.63
N GLY A 163 -13.87 5.05 -17.75
CA GLY A 163 -13.33 4.20 -16.69
C GLY A 163 -13.86 2.77 -16.68
N LEU A 164 -14.48 2.31 -17.76
CA LEU A 164 -14.86 0.90 -17.90
C LEU A 164 -13.89 0.14 -18.82
N SER A 165 -13.72 -1.14 -18.52
CA SER A 165 -13.09 -2.11 -19.40
C SER A 165 -13.96 -3.38 -19.41
N TYR A 166 -14.29 -3.88 -20.60
CA TYR A 166 -15.18 -5.03 -20.80
C TYR A 166 -14.90 -5.69 -22.17
N LYS A 167 -15.47 -6.87 -22.39
CA LYS A 167 -15.48 -7.53 -23.69
C LYS A 167 -16.82 -7.28 -24.39
N ASN A 168 -16.76 -6.87 -25.65
CA ASN A 168 -17.96 -6.69 -26.47
C ASN A 168 -18.49 -8.03 -27.01
N GLN A 169 -19.58 -7.99 -27.79
CA GLN A 169 -20.20 -9.17 -28.41
C GLN A 169 -19.25 -9.97 -29.34
N LYS A 170 -18.21 -9.32 -29.87
CA LYS A 170 -17.18 -9.96 -30.69
C LYS A 170 -16.01 -10.51 -29.88
N ASN A 171 -16.13 -10.51 -28.56
CA ASN A 171 -15.05 -10.86 -27.60
C ASN A 171 -13.82 -9.93 -27.69
N GLU A 172 -14.00 -8.70 -28.19
CA GLU A 172 -12.94 -7.70 -28.26
C GLU A 172 -12.89 -6.89 -26.96
N LEU A 173 -11.68 -6.65 -26.46
CA LEU A 173 -11.46 -5.81 -25.28
C LEU A 173 -11.73 -4.34 -25.61
N ILE A 174 -12.65 -3.72 -24.89
CA ILE A 174 -12.97 -2.30 -24.97
C ILE A 174 -12.50 -1.62 -23.69
N ILE A 175 -11.78 -0.51 -23.82
CA ILE A 175 -11.37 0.36 -22.71
C ILE A 175 -11.89 1.76 -23.00
N THR A 176 -12.81 2.27 -22.19
CA THR A 176 -13.48 3.55 -22.41
C THR A 176 -12.66 4.77 -21.95
N GLY A 177 -11.40 4.57 -21.61
CA GLY A 177 -10.47 5.60 -21.15
C GLY A 177 -10.44 5.78 -19.64
N ASN A 178 -9.89 6.90 -19.18
CA ASN A 178 -9.79 7.16 -17.74
C ASN A 178 -11.13 7.64 -17.18
N ALA A 179 -11.48 7.17 -15.98
CA ALA A 179 -12.65 7.65 -15.24
C ALA A 179 -12.60 9.17 -15.01
N ASP A 180 -13.77 9.81 -15.06
CA ASP A 180 -13.91 11.21 -14.70
C ASP A 180 -13.55 11.39 -13.23
N GLN A 181 -12.62 12.29 -12.96
CA GLN A 181 -12.16 12.53 -11.59
C GLN A 181 -13.25 13.24 -10.78
N MET A 182 -13.33 12.86 -9.51
CA MET A 182 -14.16 13.59 -8.56
C MET A 182 -13.52 14.92 -8.17
N SER A 183 -14.30 15.98 -8.12
CA SER A 183 -13.88 17.25 -7.52
C SER A 183 -13.80 17.13 -5.98
N ALA A 184 -13.13 18.07 -5.32
CA ALA A 184 -13.01 18.07 -3.86
C ALA A 184 -14.36 17.96 -3.13
N PRO A 185 -15.43 18.72 -3.51
CA PRO A 185 -16.75 18.60 -2.89
C PRO A 185 -17.45 17.25 -3.14
N GLU A 186 -17.11 16.55 -4.22
CA GLU A 186 -17.69 15.24 -4.55
C GLU A 186 -17.04 14.10 -3.76
N MET A 187 -15.79 14.28 -3.33
CA MET A 187 -15.07 13.23 -2.59
C MET A 187 -15.73 12.95 -1.24
N GLN A 188 -15.92 11.68 -0.93
CA GLN A 188 -16.57 11.24 0.28
C GLN A 188 -15.60 10.65 1.27
N TYR A 189 -15.88 10.81 2.55
CA TYR A 189 -15.26 10.06 3.62
C TYR A 189 -15.95 8.73 3.85
N CYS A 190 -15.22 7.83 4.51
CA CYS A 190 -15.75 6.52 4.85
C CYS A 190 -16.81 6.60 5.93
N ASP A 191 -17.91 5.93 5.73
CA ASP A 191 -18.85 5.65 6.79
C ASP A 191 -18.47 4.35 7.52
N TYR A 192 -17.84 4.50 8.68
CA TYR A 192 -17.41 3.37 9.50
C TYR A 192 -18.59 2.58 10.08
N ASP A 193 -19.77 3.19 10.20
CA ASP A 193 -20.98 2.50 10.71
C ASP A 193 -21.48 1.51 9.68
N LYS A 194 -21.51 1.90 8.40
CA LYS A 194 -21.85 1.00 7.30
C LYS A 194 -20.89 -0.17 7.18
N TYR A 195 -19.62 0.07 7.42
CA TYR A 195 -18.64 -1.00 7.46
C TYR A 195 -18.91 -1.98 8.62
N LYS A 196 -19.23 -1.47 9.81
CA LYS A 196 -19.60 -2.28 10.96
C LYS A 196 -20.86 -3.12 10.68
N GLU A 197 -21.92 -2.50 10.14
CA GLU A 197 -23.15 -3.20 9.75
C GLU A 197 -22.87 -4.35 8.77
N GLY A 198 -22.00 -4.12 7.78
CA GLY A 198 -21.55 -5.16 6.84
C GLY A 198 -20.81 -6.31 7.52
N LEU A 199 -19.91 -6.03 8.46
CA LEU A 199 -19.23 -7.08 9.23
C LEU A 199 -20.22 -7.94 10.01
N GLU A 200 -21.17 -7.32 10.71
CA GLU A 200 -22.19 -8.02 11.49
C GLU A 200 -23.13 -8.86 10.60
N LEU A 201 -23.51 -8.34 9.44
CA LEU A 201 -24.37 -9.03 8.48
C LEU A 201 -23.78 -10.37 7.99
N PHE A 202 -22.47 -10.42 7.82
CA PHE A 202 -21.74 -11.60 7.34
C PHE A 202 -21.07 -12.40 8.46
N GLY A 203 -21.51 -12.23 9.70
CA GLY A 203 -21.12 -13.09 10.83
C GLY A 203 -19.81 -12.71 11.50
N GLY A 204 -19.32 -11.50 11.25
CA GLY A 204 -18.27 -10.89 12.06
C GLY A 204 -18.82 -10.36 13.38
N ASP A 205 -17.99 -10.33 14.41
CA ASP A 205 -18.31 -9.63 15.65
C ASP A 205 -18.34 -8.12 15.39
N GLY A 206 -19.33 -7.40 15.91
CA GLY A 206 -19.39 -5.95 15.85
C GLY A 206 -18.19 -5.24 16.50
N ASN A 207 -17.42 -5.94 17.33
CA ASN A 207 -16.14 -5.49 17.85
C ASN A 207 -15.02 -5.58 16.82
N LEU A 208 -15.17 -6.34 15.73
CA LEU A 208 -14.16 -6.55 14.71
C LEU A 208 -13.70 -5.21 14.08
N ILE A 209 -14.58 -4.22 13.98
CA ILE A 209 -14.19 -2.87 13.54
C ILE A 209 -13.12 -2.26 14.45
N MET A 210 -13.18 -2.54 15.76
CA MET A 210 -12.17 -2.04 16.69
C MET A 210 -10.83 -2.72 16.51
N GLU A 211 -10.79 -3.94 15.96
CA GLU A 211 -9.56 -4.66 15.65
C GLU A 211 -8.85 -4.12 14.40
N THR A 212 -9.57 -3.38 13.55
CA THR A 212 -8.96 -2.66 12.42
C THR A 212 -8.15 -1.44 12.88
N PHE A 213 -8.28 -1.04 14.14
CA PHE A 213 -7.59 0.09 14.75
C PHE A 213 -6.61 -0.42 15.82
N ASP A 214 -5.31 -0.33 15.56
CA ASP A 214 -4.27 -0.76 16.52
C ASP A 214 -4.49 -0.11 17.89
N LEU A 215 -4.62 -0.91 18.95
CA LEU A 215 -4.70 -0.41 20.33
C LEU A 215 -3.29 -0.11 20.84
N ILE A 216 -3.14 1.01 21.53
CA ILE A 216 -1.89 1.46 22.11
C ILE A 216 -1.89 1.13 23.62
N GLU A 217 -1.14 0.12 24.01
CA GLU A 217 -1.00 -0.29 25.41
C GLU A 217 0.44 -0.22 25.88
N ASN A 218 1.39 -0.51 24.99
CA ASN A 218 2.82 -0.57 25.27
C ASN A 218 3.61 0.32 24.30
N PRO A 219 4.81 0.77 24.65
CA PRO A 219 5.66 1.54 23.75
C PRO A 219 5.91 0.85 22.40
N SER A 220 6.04 -0.47 22.37
CA SER A 220 6.23 -1.26 21.15
C SER A 220 5.06 -1.16 20.16
N ASP A 221 3.86 -0.83 20.62
CA ASP A 221 2.69 -0.69 19.74
C ASP A 221 2.79 0.57 18.85
N VAL A 222 3.58 1.56 19.27
CA VAL A 222 3.75 2.83 18.57
C VAL A 222 5.14 3.04 17.98
N GLU A 223 6.10 2.20 18.32
CA GLU A 223 7.51 2.32 17.91
C GLU A 223 7.65 2.56 16.40
N LYS A 224 6.95 1.78 15.57
CA LYS A 224 6.92 1.94 14.11
C LYS A 224 6.40 3.32 13.65
N TYR A 225 5.51 3.96 14.40
CA TYR A 225 4.96 5.28 14.08
C TYR A 225 5.88 6.41 14.55
N PHE A 226 6.80 6.14 15.48
CA PHE A 226 7.86 7.03 15.92
C PHE A 226 9.19 6.76 15.20
N MET A 227 9.16 6.00 14.10
CA MET A 227 10.34 5.63 13.31
C MET A 227 11.41 4.91 14.11
N ASP A 228 10.98 3.99 15.01
CA ASP A 228 11.82 3.19 15.91
C ASP A 228 12.69 4.02 16.87
N ASN A 229 12.34 5.30 17.08
CA ASN A 229 13.06 6.21 17.96
C ASN A 229 12.19 6.56 19.18
N MET A 230 12.29 5.72 20.22
CA MET A 230 11.55 5.87 21.49
C MET A 230 12.36 6.65 22.52
N ASP A 231 12.72 7.89 22.19
CA ASP A 231 13.34 8.85 23.10
C ASP A 231 12.36 9.37 24.17
N GLU A 232 12.83 10.23 25.08
CA GLU A 232 12.00 10.80 26.15
C GLU A 232 10.76 11.54 25.63
N ASP A 233 10.88 12.27 24.54
CA ASP A 233 9.73 12.96 23.91
C ASP A 233 8.71 11.95 23.36
N ALA A 234 9.17 10.86 22.71
CA ALA A 234 8.29 9.81 22.23
C ALA A 234 7.57 9.10 23.38
N LEU A 235 8.27 8.81 24.48
CA LEU A 235 7.66 8.22 25.67
C LEU A 235 6.62 9.14 26.31
N ASN A 236 6.89 10.44 26.37
CA ASN A 236 5.93 11.44 26.87
C ASN A 236 4.66 11.52 25.98
N ILE A 237 4.80 11.35 24.66
CA ILE A 237 3.65 11.29 23.76
C ILE A 237 2.90 9.96 23.91
N PHE A 238 3.65 8.85 24.05
CA PHE A 238 3.07 7.54 24.31
C PHE A 238 2.16 7.53 25.54
N GLU A 239 2.58 8.13 26.65
CA GLU A 239 1.74 8.20 27.86
C GLU A 239 0.40 8.93 27.62
N LYS A 240 0.36 9.88 26.68
CA LYS A 240 -0.89 10.57 26.29
C LYS A 240 -1.74 9.73 25.32
N LEU A 241 -1.13 8.80 24.60
CA LEU A 241 -1.78 7.91 23.64
C LEU A 241 -2.20 6.57 24.24
N LYS A 242 -1.70 6.21 25.41
CA LYS A 242 -2.01 4.95 26.08
C LYS A 242 -3.51 4.76 26.27
N GLY A 243 -4.02 3.60 25.88
CA GLY A 243 -5.45 3.28 25.85
C GLY A 243 -6.21 3.89 24.67
N LYS A 244 -5.54 4.66 23.79
CA LYS A 244 -6.09 5.16 22.52
C LYS A 244 -5.82 4.15 21.41
N ARG A 245 -6.36 4.46 20.22
CA ARG A 245 -6.18 3.64 19.02
C ARG A 245 -5.58 4.45 17.88
N VAL A 246 -5.09 3.73 16.88
CA VAL A 246 -4.50 4.29 15.65
C VAL A 246 -5.45 4.07 14.49
N ALA A 247 -5.72 5.10 13.69
CA ALA A 247 -6.48 4.96 12.45
C ALA A 247 -5.73 5.58 11.27
N ARG A 248 -6.04 5.11 10.05
CA ARG A 248 -5.58 5.73 8.80
C ARG A 248 -6.62 6.70 8.29
N ILE A 249 -6.15 7.83 7.78
CA ILE A 249 -7.00 8.88 7.18
C ILE A 249 -6.29 9.44 5.94
N GLN A 250 -7.04 10.00 5.01
CA GLN A 250 -6.45 10.70 3.86
C GLN A 250 -6.86 12.16 3.88
N THR A 251 -5.94 13.03 3.48
CA THR A 251 -6.20 14.46 3.28
C THR A 251 -6.30 14.81 1.79
N SER A 252 -5.84 13.91 0.93
CA SER A 252 -5.85 14.08 -0.52
C SER A 252 -5.90 12.74 -1.26
N LYS A 253 -6.18 12.79 -2.56
CA LYS A 253 -6.09 11.67 -3.50
C LYS A 253 -5.16 12.03 -4.66
N GLY A 254 -4.38 11.05 -5.12
CA GLY A 254 -3.59 11.11 -6.32
C GLY A 254 -2.25 11.82 -6.17
N CYS A 255 -1.41 11.68 -7.18
CA CYS A 255 -0.06 12.22 -7.22
C CYS A 255 0.24 12.82 -8.60
N VAL A 256 0.94 13.95 -8.61
CA VAL A 256 1.38 14.63 -9.84
C VAL A 256 2.70 14.08 -10.41
N ALA A 257 3.40 13.24 -9.66
CA ALA A 257 4.68 12.67 -10.09
C ALA A 257 4.50 11.64 -11.21
N LYS A 258 5.59 11.36 -11.94
CA LYS A 258 5.61 10.42 -13.07
C LYS A 258 6.66 9.32 -12.89
N CYS A 259 6.85 8.86 -11.65
CA CYS A 259 7.84 7.82 -11.34
C CYS A 259 7.58 6.55 -12.16
N THR A 260 8.63 5.99 -12.77
CA THR A 260 8.52 4.90 -13.76
C THR A 260 8.10 3.55 -13.16
N PHE A 261 8.25 3.37 -11.86
CA PHE A 261 7.92 2.14 -11.13
C PHE A 261 6.57 2.21 -10.39
N CYS A 262 6.00 3.44 -10.23
CA CYS A 262 4.85 3.66 -9.38
C CYS A 262 3.54 3.57 -10.17
N GLN A 263 2.60 2.79 -9.66
CA GLN A 263 1.26 2.71 -10.21
C GLN A 263 0.50 4.02 -9.98
N ARG A 264 -0.03 4.57 -11.05
CA ARG A 264 -0.80 5.82 -11.05
C ARG A 264 -2.22 5.58 -11.54
N ALA A 265 -2.97 4.81 -10.76
CA ALA A 265 -4.39 4.57 -11.06
C ALA A 265 -5.18 5.89 -11.01
N ILE A 266 -4.80 6.78 -10.10
CA ILE A 266 -5.41 8.10 -9.93
C ILE A 266 -4.40 9.17 -10.37
N LYS A 267 -4.72 9.90 -11.44
CA LYS A 267 -3.88 10.99 -11.97
C LYS A 267 -4.22 12.33 -11.30
N GLY A 268 -3.22 13.22 -11.23
CA GLY A 268 -3.38 14.54 -10.63
C GLY A 268 -3.43 14.51 -9.11
N TYR A 269 -3.74 15.65 -8.51
CA TYR A 269 -3.82 15.82 -7.05
C TYR A 269 -5.10 16.56 -6.70
N ARG A 270 -5.83 16.06 -5.71
CA ARG A 270 -7.08 16.65 -5.22
C ARG A 270 -7.14 16.54 -3.70
N ALA A 271 -7.30 17.68 -3.04
CA ALA A 271 -7.44 17.75 -1.60
C ALA A 271 -8.90 17.55 -1.18
N PHE A 272 -9.13 16.92 -0.03
CA PHE A 272 -10.43 16.96 0.62
C PHE A 272 -10.70 18.34 1.21
N GLU A 273 -11.96 18.73 1.27
CA GLU A 273 -12.33 19.96 1.95
C GLU A 273 -12.02 19.87 3.45
N PRO A 274 -11.42 20.92 4.07
CA PRO A 274 -11.07 20.89 5.49
C PRO A 274 -12.23 20.54 6.41
N LYS A 275 -13.44 21.00 6.11
CA LYS A 275 -14.64 20.69 6.89
C LYS A 275 -14.97 19.19 6.90
N PHE A 276 -14.85 18.51 5.76
CA PHE A 276 -15.06 17.07 5.70
C PHE A 276 -13.96 16.33 6.47
N PHE A 277 -12.72 16.76 6.34
CA PHE A 277 -11.61 16.21 7.10
C PHE A 277 -11.84 16.36 8.61
N GLU A 278 -12.25 17.53 9.08
CA GLU A 278 -12.55 17.79 10.49
C GLU A 278 -13.66 16.89 11.03
N ASN A 279 -14.77 16.74 10.30
CA ASN A 279 -15.86 15.85 10.69
C ASN A 279 -15.41 14.39 10.85
N GLN A 280 -14.51 13.93 9.96
CA GLN A 280 -13.96 12.59 10.06
C GLN A 280 -13.05 12.42 11.28
N VAL A 281 -12.22 13.42 11.58
CA VAL A 281 -11.36 13.44 12.77
C VAL A 281 -12.20 13.38 14.05
N ILE A 282 -13.27 14.17 14.12
CA ILE A 282 -14.22 14.17 15.25
C ILE A 282 -14.86 12.78 15.45
N LYS A 283 -15.37 12.18 14.36
CA LYS A 283 -16.01 10.86 14.41
C LYS A 283 -15.02 9.77 14.88
N LEU A 284 -13.79 9.78 14.36
CA LEU A 284 -12.75 8.82 14.75
C LEU A 284 -12.37 8.98 16.22
N ARG A 285 -12.16 10.21 16.68
CA ARG A 285 -11.84 10.52 18.09
C ARG A 285 -12.95 10.09 19.04
N ASP A 286 -14.18 10.53 18.79
CA ASP A 286 -15.26 10.42 19.76
C ASP A 286 -15.90 9.03 19.78
N LYS A 287 -16.05 8.39 18.62
CA LYS A 287 -16.71 7.09 18.52
C LYS A 287 -15.74 5.90 18.65
N TYR A 288 -14.52 6.03 18.13
CA TYR A 288 -13.56 4.93 18.05
C TYR A 288 -12.34 5.11 18.94
N ASN A 289 -12.33 6.16 19.79
CA ASN A 289 -11.25 6.46 20.73
C ASN A 289 -9.86 6.58 20.06
N ILE A 290 -9.84 7.13 18.83
CA ILE A 290 -8.58 7.33 18.11
C ILE A 290 -7.80 8.49 18.74
N GLY A 291 -6.50 8.29 18.96
CA GLY A 291 -5.58 9.32 19.46
C GLY A 291 -4.43 9.62 18.49
N LEU A 292 -4.10 8.65 17.62
CA LEU A 292 -3.05 8.78 16.61
C LEU A 292 -3.64 8.54 15.21
N LEU A 293 -3.39 9.46 14.29
CA LEU A 293 -3.81 9.37 12.89
C LEU A 293 -2.62 9.22 11.96
N ILE A 294 -2.69 8.24 11.09
CA ILE A 294 -1.75 8.08 9.98
C ILE A 294 -2.38 8.72 8.74
N VAL A 295 -1.80 9.82 8.28
CA VAL A 295 -2.19 10.45 7.02
C VAL A 295 -1.55 9.67 5.88
N ASP A 296 -2.37 8.90 5.18
CA ASP A 296 -1.98 7.92 4.16
C ASP A 296 -2.27 8.48 2.76
N ASP A 297 -1.58 9.58 2.43
CA ASP A 297 -1.70 10.25 1.13
C ASP A 297 -0.66 9.71 0.14
N GLU A 298 -1.00 9.68 -1.15
CA GLU A 298 -0.02 9.36 -2.20
C GLU A 298 1.03 10.48 -2.38
N ASN A 299 0.70 11.71 -1.95
CA ASN A 299 1.60 12.87 -2.06
C ASN A 299 1.24 13.97 -1.04
N PHE A 300 1.48 13.68 0.25
CA PHE A 300 1.24 14.65 1.32
C PHE A 300 2.03 15.96 1.12
N GLY A 301 1.42 17.08 1.44
CA GLY A 301 2.05 18.41 1.40
C GLY A 301 2.12 19.06 0.00
N SER A 302 1.60 18.43 -1.05
CA SER A 302 1.55 19.04 -2.39
C SER A 302 0.72 20.33 -2.43
N ASN A 303 -0.30 20.45 -1.61
CA ASN A 303 -1.01 21.71 -1.36
C ASN A 303 -0.73 22.17 0.07
N LYS A 304 0.20 23.12 0.22
CA LYS A 304 0.64 23.61 1.53
C LYS A 304 -0.49 24.21 2.36
N ALA A 305 -1.35 25.02 1.74
CA ALA A 305 -2.46 25.66 2.44
C ALA A 305 -3.41 24.64 3.06
N GLN A 306 -3.77 23.61 2.30
CA GLN A 306 -4.61 22.50 2.78
C GLN A 306 -3.89 21.69 3.87
N ALA A 307 -2.60 21.37 3.71
CA ALA A 307 -1.85 20.62 4.72
C ALA A 307 -1.74 21.42 6.05
N TYR A 308 -1.61 22.73 5.99
CA TYR A 308 -1.62 23.59 7.17
C TYR A 308 -2.99 23.60 7.87
N GLU A 309 -4.08 23.67 7.13
CA GLU A 309 -5.43 23.59 7.72
C GLU A 309 -5.67 22.22 8.36
N CYS A 310 -5.25 21.12 7.72
CA CYS A 310 -5.32 19.79 8.31
C CYS A 310 -4.51 19.72 9.62
N ALA A 311 -3.32 20.28 9.66
CA ALA A 311 -2.50 20.32 10.87
C ALA A 311 -3.18 21.10 12.02
N LYS A 312 -3.81 22.25 11.73
CA LYS A 312 -4.60 23.01 12.72
C LYS A 312 -5.76 22.19 13.27
N ILE A 313 -6.48 21.47 12.40
CA ILE A 313 -7.58 20.59 12.79
C ILE A 313 -7.07 19.49 13.73
N MET A 314 -5.93 18.86 13.41
CA MET A 314 -5.30 17.85 14.27
C MET A 314 -5.04 18.41 15.67
N LYS A 315 -4.40 19.58 15.77
CA LYS A 315 -4.13 20.23 17.06
C LYS A 315 -5.40 20.59 17.82
N LYS A 316 -6.38 21.21 17.12
CA LYS A 316 -7.68 21.61 17.71
C LYS A 316 -8.36 20.42 18.40
N HIS A 317 -8.29 19.24 17.77
CA HIS A 317 -8.92 18.01 18.26
C HIS A 317 -7.99 17.14 19.12
N LYS A 318 -6.80 17.64 19.47
CA LYS A 318 -5.77 16.97 20.29
C LYS A 318 -5.31 15.63 19.70
N MET A 319 -5.31 15.52 18.37
CA MET A 319 -4.81 14.35 17.67
C MET A 319 -3.31 14.44 17.46
N TYR A 320 -2.61 13.35 17.72
CA TYR A 320 -1.26 13.15 17.20
C TYR A 320 -1.33 12.56 15.80
N TRP A 321 -0.34 12.83 14.98
CA TRP A 321 -0.38 12.35 13.60
C TRP A 321 0.99 12.15 12.98
N HIS A 322 1.02 11.24 12.00
CA HIS A 322 2.16 10.88 11.20
C HIS A 322 1.73 10.97 9.71
N ALA A 323 2.58 11.51 8.84
CA ALA A 323 2.29 11.58 7.42
C ALA A 323 3.14 10.58 6.63
N GLU A 324 2.48 9.79 5.78
CA GLU A 324 3.11 8.93 4.78
C GLU A 324 3.01 9.56 3.38
N GLY A 325 3.82 9.06 2.43
CA GLY A 325 3.76 9.49 1.03
C GLY A 325 4.28 10.90 0.76
N ALA A 326 4.99 11.54 1.68
CA ALA A 326 5.58 12.85 1.44
C ALA A 326 6.73 12.77 0.43
N ARG A 327 6.85 13.80 -0.41
CA ARG A 327 8.05 14.03 -1.24
C ARG A 327 8.97 15.00 -0.52
N VAL A 328 10.28 14.79 -0.63
CA VAL A 328 11.26 15.71 0.00
C VAL A 328 11.10 17.16 -0.44
N ALA A 329 10.67 17.39 -1.68
CA ALA A 329 10.40 18.73 -2.21
C ALA A 329 9.06 19.34 -1.75
N SER A 330 8.20 18.59 -1.05
CA SER A 330 6.90 19.07 -0.60
C SER A 330 6.96 19.82 0.74
N VAL A 331 8.06 19.71 1.48
CA VAL A 331 8.20 20.29 2.83
C VAL A 331 9.58 20.94 3.00
N ASN A 332 9.64 21.97 3.83
CA ASN A 332 10.87 22.61 4.28
C ASN A 332 10.90 22.68 5.82
N ILE A 333 11.94 23.26 6.39
CA ILE A 333 12.12 23.35 7.85
C ILE A 333 10.97 24.12 8.54
N ASP A 334 10.45 25.17 7.92
CA ASP A 334 9.37 25.98 8.50
C ASP A 334 8.04 25.23 8.44
N ASP A 335 7.78 24.51 7.35
CA ASP A 335 6.64 23.61 7.24
C ASP A 335 6.69 22.53 8.35
N LEU A 336 7.84 21.88 8.53
CA LEU A 336 8.02 20.82 9.53
C LEU A 336 7.89 21.33 10.97
N LYS A 337 8.45 22.50 11.27
CA LYS A 337 8.24 23.14 12.58
C LYS A 337 6.77 23.42 12.83
N TYR A 338 6.09 23.99 11.84
CA TYR A 338 4.64 24.25 11.92
C TYR A 338 3.85 22.96 12.17
N TYR A 339 4.15 21.89 11.43
CA TYR A 339 3.47 20.60 11.63
C TYR A 339 3.79 20.01 13.01
N ARG A 340 5.04 20.11 13.49
CA ARG A 340 5.41 19.67 14.84
C ARG A 340 4.65 20.44 15.92
N ASP A 341 4.54 21.75 15.80
CA ASP A 341 3.74 22.59 16.70
C ASP A 341 2.24 22.23 16.66
N ASN A 342 1.80 21.57 15.61
CA ASN A 342 0.45 21.04 15.44
C ASN A 342 0.37 19.50 15.60
N ASN A 343 1.18 18.93 16.50
CA ASN A 343 1.17 17.55 16.96
C ASN A 343 1.66 16.51 15.93
N MET A 344 2.35 16.88 14.87
CA MET A 344 2.99 15.91 14.00
C MET A 344 4.12 15.21 14.75
N ILE A 345 4.16 13.90 14.71
CA ILE A 345 5.23 13.09 15.32
C ILE A 345 6.29 12.69 14.31
N ALA A 346 5.88 12.33 13.10
CA ALA A 346 6.79 11.81 12.08
C ALA A 346 6.29 12.07 10.65
N VAL A 347 7.22 11.98 9.71
CA VAL A 347 6.94 11.99 8.26
C VAL A 347 7.78 10.92 7.56
N ARG A 348 7.16 10.19 6.62
CA ARG A 348 7.86 9.21 5.80
C ARG A 348 7.96 9.71 4.36
N PHE A 349 9.20 9.76 3.85
CA PHE A 349 9.49 10.17 2.48
C PHE A 349 9.74 8.97 1.57
N GLY A 350 9.28 9.03 0.33
CA GLY A 350 9.75 8.14 -0.71
C GLY A 350 11.15 8.56 -1.18
N LEU A 351 12.19 7.94 -0.63
CA LEU A 351 13.60 8.27 -0.91
C LEU A 351 14.13 7.51 -2.14
N GLU A 352 13.78 6.26 -2.26
CA GLU A 352 13.95 5.29 -3.35
C GLU A 352 15.40 4.86 -3.63
N SER A 353 16.37 5.79 -3.85
CA SER A 353 17.76 5.45 -4.14
C SER A 353 18.73 6.51 -3.61
N GLY A 354 19.92 6.09 -3.25
CA GLY A 354 21.07 6.96 -2.96
C GLY A 354 22.00 7.16 -4.15
N SER A 355 21.63 6.68 -5.33
CA SER A 355 22.33 6.95 -6.59
C SER A 355 21.51 7.92 -7.45
N GLN A 356 22.08 9.07 -7.82
CA GLN A 356 21.41 10.04 -8.67
C GLN A 356 21.03 9.44 -10.02
N LYS A 357 21.90 8.60 -10.60
CA LYS A 357 21.61 7.87 -11.84
C LYS A 357 20.32 7.05 -11.75
N ILE A 358 20.10 6.36 -10.65
CA ILE A 358 18.90 5.53 -10.46
C ILE A 358 17.68 6.40 -10.20
N LEU A 359 17.80 7.49 -9.43
CA LEU A 359 16.72 8.47 -9.26
C LEU A 359 16.27 9.08 -10.59
N ASP A 360 17.22 9.33 -11.50
CA ASP A 360 16.92 9.86 -12.85
C ASP A 360 16.18 8.80 -13.71
N ILE A 361 16.61 7.54 -13.68
CA ILE A 361 15.92 6.41 -14.35
C ILE A 361 14.50 6.22 -13.79
N MET A 362 14.33 6.39 -12.48
CA MET A 362 13.02 6.34 -11.81
C MET A 362 12.13 7.54 -12.15
N GLU A 363 12.64 8.57 -12.82
CA GLU A 363 11.97 9.87 -13.00
C GLU A 363 11.46 10.48 -11.67
N LYS A 364 12.20 10.25 -10.60
CA LYS A 364 11.82 10.75 -9.27
C LYS A 364 11.89 12.27 -9.17
N LYS A 365 12.74 12.91 -9.99
CA LYS A 365 12.95 14.37 -10.07
C LYS A 365 13.29 14.99 -8.71
N ILE A 366 14.19 14.35 -7.97
CA ILE A 366 14.80 14.85 -6.73
C ILE A 366 16.32 14.70 -6.84
N LYS A 367 17.06 15.54 -6.13
CA LYS A 367 18.51 15.42 -5.98
C LYS A 367 18.87 14.85 -4.63
N LEU A 368 20.02 14.18 -4.53
CA LEU A 368 20.49 13.63 -3.27
C LEU A 368 20.70 14.70 -2.20
N ASP A 369 21.08 15.92 -2.60
CA ASP A 369 21.18 17.04 -1.66
C ASP A 369 19.81 17.46 -1.11
N ASP A 370 18.76 17.48 -1.93
CA ASP A 370 17.38 17.77 -1.47
C ASP A 370 16.94 16.74 -0.42
N VAL A 371 17.28 15.46 -0.62
CA VAL A 371 17.03 14.39 0.35
C VAL A 371 17.76 14.68 1.66
N TYR A 372 19.06 14.98 1.58
CA TYR A 372 19.86 15.26 2.77
C TYR A 372 19.31 16.46 3.54
N GLN A 373 19.00 17.57 2.87
CA GLN A 373 18.45 18.77 3.49
C GLN A 373 17.07 18.53 4.12
N ALA A 374 16.20 17.74 3.48
CA ALA A 374 14.91 17.40 4.07
C ALA A 374 15.04 16.60 5.38
N LEU A 375 16.00 15.66 5.45
CA LEU A 375 16.25 14.90 6.67
C LEU A 375 16.93 15.75 7.77
N VAL A 376 17.82 16.66 7.40
CA VAL A 376 18.36 17.67 8.33
C VAL A 376 17.23 18.56 8.88
N ALA A 377 16.30 18.96 8.03
CA ALA A 377 15.14 19.74 8.47
C ALA A 377 14.25 18.95 9.44
N CYS A 378 14.02 17.66 9.21
CA CYS A 378 13.33 16.79 10.16
C CYS A 378 14.02 16.76 11.51
N LYS A 379 15.32 16.48 11.55
CA LYS A 379 16.11 16.48 12.80
C LYS A 379 15.99 17.81 13.55
N ASN A 380 16.12 18.93 12.84
CA ASN A 380 16.12 20.26 13.44
C ASN A 380 14.72 20.75 13.86
N SER A 381 13.65 20.18 13.32
CA SER A 381 12.27 20.48 13.71
C SER A 381 11.72 19.58 14.80
N GLY A 382 12.39 18.49 15.13
CA GLY A 382 11.88 17.44 16.04
C GLY A 382 10.79 16.56 15.40
N VAL A 383 10.59 16.61 14.08
CA VAL A 383 9.73 15.67 13.34
C VAL A 383 10.58 14.46 12.99
N ARG A 384 10.16 13.27 13.39
CA ARG A 384 10.89 12.03 13.13
C ARG A 384 10.75 11.59 11.69
N THR A 385 11.73 10.87 11.17
CA THR A 385 11.70 10.26 9.83
C THR A 385 12.62 9.04 9.79
N THR A 386 12.51 8.25 8.72
CA THR A 386 13.29 7.02 8.55
C THR A 386 13.97 6.97 7.18
N THR A 387 14.81 5.95 7.00
CA THR A 387 15.51 5.66 5.74
C THR A 387 15.11 4.30 5.15
N ASP A 388 13.97 3.76 5.50
CA ASP A 388 13.52 2.41 5.10
C ASP A 388 12.94 2.32 3.68
N ALA A 389 12.75 3.44 3.01
CA ALA A 389 12.19 3.52 1.66
C ALA A 389 13.24 3.48 0.53
N PHE A 390 14.35 2.76 0.71
CA PHE A 390 15.33 2.55 -0.35
C PHE A 390 15.06 1.26 -1.11
N MET A 391 15.27 1.31 -2.44
CA MET A 391 15.06 0.18 -3.33
C MET A 391 16.32 -0.17 -4.13
N VAL A 392 16.41 -1.44 -4.53
CA VAL A 392 17.44 -1.96 -5.45
C VAL A 392 16.79 -2.79 -6.55
N GLY A 393 17.53 -3.04 -7.61
CA GLY A 393 17.10 -3.91 -8.72
C GLY A 393 16.32 -3.18 -9.81
N MET A 394 16.48 -1.87 -9.97
CA MET A 394 15.97 -1.12 -11.12
C MET A 394 16.76 -1.44 -12.40
N PRO A 395 16.16 -1.27 -13.59
CA PRO A 395 16.93 -1.21 -14.84
C PRO A 395 18.07 -0.20 -14.74
N GLY A 396 19.24 -0.55 -15.24
CA GLY A 396 20.43 0.32 -15.16
C GLY A 396 21.17 0.31 -13.83
N GLU A 397 20.69 -0.43 -12.82
CA GLU A 397 21.39 -0.69 -11.56
C GLU A 397 22.70 -1.44 -11.82
N THR A 398 23.71 -1.11 -11.04
CA THR A 398 25.03 -1.73 -11.07
C THR A 398 25.56 -1.87 -9.64
N ARG A 399 26.63 -2.66 -9.46
CA ARG A 399 27.31 -2.75 -8.16
C ARG A 399 27.69 -1.36 -7.62
N GLN A 400 28.15 -0.45 -8.50
CA GLN A 400 28.52 0.92 -8.12
C GLN A 400 27.33 1.73 -7.61
N THR A 401 26.17 1.68 -8.26
CA THR A 401 24.96 2.42 -7.82
C THR A 401 24.41 1.87 -6.51
N VAL A 402 24.56 0.57 -6.27
CA VAL A 402 24.22 -0.05 -4.98
C VAL A 402 25.15 0.45 -3.87
N ILE A 403 26.46 0.55 -4.14
CA ILE A 403 27.45 1.13 -3.21
C ILE A 403 27.11 2.58 -2.88
N GLU A 404 26.83 3.41 -3.90
CA GLU A 404 26.40 4.80 -3.73
C GLU A 404 25.18 4.92 -2.80
N SER A 405 24.16 4.09 -3.05
CA SER A 405 22.94 4.05 -2.22
C SER A 405 23.24 3.63 -0.78
N ALA A 406 24.07 2.61 -0.61
CA ALA A 406 24.46 2.12 0.71
C ALA A 406 25.26 3.16 1.52
N GLU A 407 26.25 3.81 0.89
CA GLU A 407 27.04 4.87 1.52
C GLU A 407 26.17 6.04 1.94
N PHE A 408 25.22 6.44 1.08
CA PHE A 408 24.30 7.53 1.37
C PHE A 408 23.38 7.19 2.53
N VAL A 409 22.79 5.99 2.56
CA VAL A 409 21.95 5.53 3.67
C VAL A 409 22.73 5.48 4.98
N GLY A 410 23.97 4.97 4.96
CA GLY A 410 24.82 4.97 6.16
C GLY A 410 25.03 6.38 6.73
N LYS A 411 25.25 7.38 5.87
CA LYS A 411 25.32 8.80 6.25
C LYS A 411 24.00 9.31 6.86
N LEU A 412 22.86 8.99 6.21
CA LEU A 412 21.55 9.46 6.65
C LEU A 412 21.12 8.85 8.00
N ARG A 413 21.35 7.54 8.19
CA ARG A 413 21.03 6.88 9.47
C ARG A 413 21.86 7.44 10.62
N TYR A 414 23.13 7.72 10.38
CA TYR A 414 23.95 8.44 11.35
C TYR A 414 23.39 9.84 11.67
N LEU A 415 22.98 10.60 10.65
CA LEU A 415 22.36 11.92 10.81
C LEU A 415 21.13 11.89 11.71
N LEU A 416 20.30 10.87 11.55
CA LEU A 416 19.00 10.72 12.23
C LEU A 416 19.11 9.98 13.58
N ASP A 417 20.30 9.59 14.01
CA ASP A 417 20.56 8.78 15.21
C ASP A 417 19.79 7.43 15.19
N LEU A 418 19.58 6.86 13.99
CA LEU A 418 18.92 5.58 13.79
C LEU A 418 19.92 4.42 13.83
N ASP A 419 19.51 3.29 14.42
CA ASP A 419 20.30 2.07 14.39
C ASP A 419 20.47 1.52 12.98
N TRP A 420 21.65 0.91 12.72
CA TRP A 420 21.90 0.27 11.42
C TRP A 420 21.15 -1.06 11.23
N GLU A 421 20.73 -1.72 12.27
CA GLU A 421 20.27 -3.12 12.26
C GLU A 421 19.07 -3.38 11.35
N ASN A 422 18.15 -2.41 11.26
CA ASN A 422 16.92 -2.52 10.46
C ASN A 422 17.03 -1.92 9.05
N SER A 423 18.24 -1.72 8.52
CA SER A 423 18.44 -1.16 7.18
C SER A 423 18.57 -2.26 6.12
N TYR A 424 17.47 -2.55 5.45
CA TYR A 424 17.39 -3.45 4.28
C TYR A 424 16.87 -2.68 3.07
N PRO A 425 17.41 -2.91 1.87
CA PRO A 425 16.79 -2.37 0.68
C PRO A 425 15.56 -3.22 0.31
N ASN A 426 14.53 -2.56 -0.18
CA ASN A 426 13.42 -3.24 -0.84
C ASN A 426 13.78 -3.57 -2.29
N TRP A 427 13.22 -4.65 -2.82
CA TRP A 427 13.41 -5.00 -4.22
C TRP A 427 12.30 -4.41 -5.08
N THR A 428 12.66 -3.84 -6.22
CA THR A 428 11.66 -3.28 -7.13
C THR A 428 10.83 -4.38 -7.77
N ILE A 429 9.50 -4.24 -7.69
CA ILE A 429 8.53 -5.13 -8.32
C ILE A 429 7.91 -4.39 -9.50
N ALA A 430 7.74 -5.08 -10.63
CA ALA A 430 7.09 -4.52 -11.80
C ALA A 430 5.57 -4.56 -11.63
N ILE A 431 4.95 -3.41 -11.38
CA ILE A 431 3.51 -3.33 -11.15
C ILE A 431 2.80 -3.12 -12.50
N PRO A 432 1.77 -3.90 -12.85
CA PRO A 432 1.01 -3.71 -14.10
C PRO A 432 0.54 -2.27 -14.31
N GLY A 433 0.64 -1.79 -15.54
CA GLY A 433 0.29 -0.42 -15.92
C GLY A 433 1.39 0.61 -15.61
N THR A 434 2.60 0.18 -15.26
CA THR A 434 3.76 1.06 -15.08
C THR A 434 4.76 0.93 -16.23
N PRO A 435 5.55 1.98 -16.53
CA PRO A 435 6.64 1.87 -17.51
C PRO A 435 7.65 0.76 -17.19
N LEU A 436 7.87 0.49 -15.89
CA LEU A 436 8.73 -0.62 -15.47
C LEU A 436 8.16 -1.99 -15.88
N TYR A 437 6.84 -2.17 -15.79
CA TYR A 437 6.17 -3.39 -16.22
C TYR A 437 6.30 -3.60 -17.74
N GLU A 438 6.03 -2.56 -18.51
CA GLU A 438 6.20 -2.58 -19.98
C GLU A 438 7.64 -2.89 -20.38
N TYR A 439 8.62 -2.31 -19.68
CA TYR A 439 10.04 -2.65 -19.89
C TYR A 439 10.32 -4.13 -19.62
N CYS A 440 9.77 -4.69 -18.53
CA CYS A 440 9.92 -6.12 -18.21
C CYS A 440 9.33 -7.03 -19.29
N GLN A 441 8.22 -6.63 -19.91
CA GLN A 441 7.66 -7.33 -21.07
C GLN A 441 8.55 -7.20 -22.31
N GLN A 442 9.12 -6.02 -22.55
CA GLN A 442 10.02 -5.79 -23.70
C GLN A 442 11.27 -6.67 -23.66
N ILE A 443 11.87 -6.81 -22.47
CA ILE A 443 13.06 -7.66 -22.28
C ILE A 443 12.73 -9.15 -22.05
N GLY A 444 11.44 -9.52 -22.04
CA GLY A 444 10.99 -10.91 -21.97
C GLY A 444 11.04 -11.56 -20.58
N VAL A 445 11.19 -10.79 -19.48
CA VAL A 445 11.12 -11.32 -18.11
C VAL A 445 9.69 -11.46 -17.61
N ILE A 446 8.74 -10.77 -18.24
CA ILE A 446 7.30 -11.00 -18.13
C ILE A 446 6.82 -11.42 -19.52
N GLY A 447 6.04 -12.50 -19.60
CA GLY A 447 5.47 -12.97 -20.86
C GLY A 447 4.55 -11.90 -21.46
N LYS A 448 4.56 -11.80 -22.81
CA LYS A 448 3.71 -10.82 -23.55
C LYS A 448 2.32 -11.35 -23.88
N THR A 449 2.08 -12.63 -23.62
CA THR A 449 0.76 -13.25 -23.81
C THR A 449 -0.05 -13.10 -22.53
N ILE A 450 -1.36 -13.20 -22.65
CA ILE A 450 -2.28 -13.20 -21.50
C ILE A 450 -1.89 -14.28 -20.48
N ASP A 451 -1.50 -15.48 -20.94
CA ASP A 451 -1.04 -16.56 -20.07
C ASP A 451 0.25 -16.20 -19.33
N GLY A 452 1.21 -15.58 -20.01
CA GLY A 452 2.46 -15.14 -19.39
C GLY A 452 2.28 -13.99 -18.38
N GLU A 453 1.33 -13.09 -18.63
CA GLU A 453 0.96 -12.05 -17.68
C GLU A 453 0.20 -12.64 -16.48
N GLU A 454 -0.70 -13.60 -16.70
CA GLU A 454 -1.39 -14.32 -15.63
C GLU A 454 -0.41 -15.09 -14.74
N GLU A 455 0.56 -15.80 -15.34
CA GLU A 455 1.63 -16.49 -14.61
C GLU A 455 2.39 -15.52 -13.70
N TYR A 456 2.69 -14.32 -14.19
CA TYR A 456 3.33 -13.29 -13.38
C TYR A 456 2.47 -12.84 -12.19
N LEU A 457 1.16 -12.65 -12.36
CA LEU A 457 0.24 -12.31 -11.27
C LEU A 457 0.19 -13.41 -10.19
N TYR A 458 0.14 -14.69 -10.60
CA TYR A 458 0.24 -15.82 -9.67
C TYR A 458 1.57 -15.85 -8.93
N ARG A 459 2.68 -15.69 -9.66
CA ARG A 459 4.02 -15.68 -9.06
C ARG A 459 4.16 -14.60 -7.99
N THR A 460 3.62 -13.40 -8.22
CA THR A 460 3.68 -12.32 -7.22
C THR A 460 2.86 -12.61 -5.98
N ALA A 461 1.79 -13.38 -6.11
CA ALA A 461 0.97 -13.81 -4.97
C ALA A 461 1.62 -14.95 -4.17
N ASP A 462 2.22 -15.93 -4.85
CA ASP A 462 2.79 -17.13 -4.23
C ASP A 462 4.09 -16.86 -3.45
N GLN A 463 4.84 -15.84 -3.85
CA GLN A 463 6.17 -15.56 -3.34
C GLN A 463 6.23 -14.23 -2.58
N MET A 464 5.21 -13.93 -1.81
CA MET A 464 5.21 -12.70 -1.01
C MET A 464 6.27 -12.76 0.09
N ASP A 465 7.10 -11.72 0.16
CA ASP A 465 8.05 -11.48 1.23
C ASP A 465 8.16 -10.00 1.56
N GLU A 466 8.58 -9.68 2.78
CA GLU A 466 8.63 -8.31 3.32
C GLU A 466 9.43 -7.33 2.46
N HIS A 467 10.49 -7.82 1.80
CA HIS A 467 11.40 -6.99 1.00
C HIS A 467 11.27 -7.20 -0.51
N GLY A 468 10.36 -8.03 -0.97
CA GLY A 468 10.13 -8.33 -2.38
C GLY A 468 11.26 -9.12 -3.06
N VAL A 469 12.14 -9.78 -2.30
CA VAL A 469 13.28 -10.55 -2.85
C VAL A 469 12.80 -11.75 -3.67
N LEU A 470 11.79 -12.46 -3.19
CA LEU A 470 11.27 -13.66 -3.85
C LEU A 470 10.49 -13.34 -5.11
N ASN A 471 9.82 -12.18 -5.13
CA ASN A 471 9.04 -11.70 -6.27
C ASN A 471 9.87 -10.92 -7.29
N TYR A 472 11.12 -10.67 -6.99
CA TYR A 472 11.98 -9.93 -7.87
C TYR A 472 12.21 -10.66 -9.19
N LEU A 473 11.94 -9.98 -10.29
CA LEU A 473 12.37 -10.36 -11.63
C LEU A 473 13.62 -9.57 -11.98
N ASN A 474 14.68 -10.28 -12.37
CA ASN A 474 15.93 -9.63 -12.76
C ASN A 474 15.76 -8.86 -14.07
N LYS A 475 15.78 -7.55 -13.97
CA LYS A 475 15.66 -6.59 -15.06
C LYS A 475 16.94 -5.78 -15.28
N THR A 476 18.04 -6.31 -14.77
CA THR A 476 19.37 -5.73 -14.90
C THR A 476 20.21 -6.54 -15.92
N ASN A 477 21.37 -6.03 -16.28
CA ASN A 477 22.32 -6.71 -17.18
C ASN A 477 23.27 -7.68 -16.45
N PHE A 478 22.99 -8.01 -15.19
CA PHE A 478 23.80 -8.88 -14.35
C PHE A 478 23.09 -10.21 -14.10
N ASP A 479 23.84 -11.25 -13.79
CA ASP A 479 23.23 -12.52 -13.43
C ASP A 479 22.55 -12.48 -12.05
N ASN A 480 21.67 -13.44 -11.79
CA ASN A 480 20.90 -13.50 -10.55
C ASN A 480 21.78 -13.62 -9.30
N LYS A 481 22.95 -14.25 -9.39
CA LYS A 481 23.85 -14.40 -8.23
C LYS A 481 24.44 -13.05 -7.84
N GLU A 482 24.90 -12.29 -8.82
CA GLU A 482 25.39 -10.92 -8.61
C GLU A 482 24.29 -10.02 -8.02
N VAL A 483 23.10 -10.07 -8.60
CA VAL A 483 21.98 -9.24 -8.15
C VAL A 483 21.57 -9.60 -6.72
N HIS A 484 21.47 -10.88 -6.37
CA HIS A 484 21.16 -11.29 -4.99
C HIS A 484 22.27 -10.92 -4.00
N PHE A 485 23.52 -10.90 -4.47
CA PHE A 485 24.65 -10.44 -3.64
C PHE A 485 24.51 -8.96 -3.26
N TRP A 486 23.80 -8.14 -4.02
CA TRP A 486 23.64 -6.71 -3.75
C TRP A 486 22.97 -6.40 -2.41
N THR A 487 22.12 -7.26 -1.90
CA THR A 487 21.57 -7.09 -0.54
C THR A 487 22.67 -7.12 0.53
N TYR A 488 23.59 -8.07 0.41
CA TYR A 488 24.74 -8.19 1.32
C TYR A 488 25.69 -7.02 1.16
N LEU A 489 25.98 -6.64 -0.10
CA LEU A 489 26.83 -5.51 -0.44
C LEU A 489 26.27 -4.21 0.14
N TYR A 490 24.98 -3.94 -0.06
CA TYR A 490 24.29 -2.78 0.47
C TYR A 490 24.41 -2.69 1.99
N ARG A 491 24.15 -3.78 2.69
CA ARG A 491 24.24 -3.83 4.15
C ARG A 491 25.66 -3.66 4.66
N TYR A 492 26.63 -4.30 4.01
CA TYR A 492 28.04 -4.22 4.39
C TYR A 492 28.61 -2.80 4.20
N VAL A 493 28.46 -2.24 3.02
CA VAL A 493 28.97 -0.91 2.67
C VAL A 493 28.28 0.19 3.50
N GLY A 494 26.97 0.10 3.66
CA GLY A 494 26.20 1.07 4.43
C GLY A 494 26.61 1.07 5.90
N LYS A 495 26.88 -0.12 6.48
CA LYS A 495 27.40 -0.24 7.83
C LYS A 495 28.78 0.38 7.97
N GLN A 496 29.67 0.18 7.01
CA GLN A 496 30.98 0.81 7.00
C GLN A 496 30.86 2.34 6.93
N SER A 497 29.96 2.84 6.08
CA SER A 497 29.68 4.28 5.99
C SER A 497 29.16 4.85 7.31
N TYR A 498 28.18 4.18 7.92
CA TYR A 498 27.65 4.55 9.23
C TYR A 498 28.73 4.60 10.31
N ALA A 499 29.55 3.54 10.41
CA ALA A 499 30.66 3.46 11.38
C ALA A 499 31.71 4.56 11.14
N LYS A 500 31.99 4.93 9.89
CA LYS A 500 32.90 6.02 9.53
C LYS A 500 32.41 7.38 10.07
N TYR A 501 31.10 7.67 9.97
CA TYR A 501 30.53 8.89 10.53
C TYR A 501 30.52 8.86 12.07
N LEU A 502 30.23 7.70 12.65
CA LEU A 502 30.24 7.49 14.09
C LEU A 502 31.65 7.71 14.67
N SER A 503 32.69 7.19 14.02
CA SER A 503 34.10 7.32 14.44
C SER A 503 34.61 8.77 14.37
N LYS A 504 34.24 9.50 13.32
CA LYS A 504 34.67 10.90 13.13
C LYS A 504 34.12 11.85 14.21
N ASN A 505 33.00 11.50 14.83
CA ASN A 505 32.29 12.36 15.79
C ASN A 505 32.24 11.77 17.19
N SER A 506 33.05 10.74 17.47
CA SER A 506 33.16 10.15 18.81
C SER A 506 34.00 11.03 19.75
N LYS A 507 33.51 11.24 20.97
CA LYS A 507 34.16 12.12 21.98
C LYS A 507 35.46 11.54 22.54
N SER A 508 35.69 10.22 22.40
CA SER A 508 36.93 9.55 22.80
C SER A 508 37.19 8.29 21.95
N PHE A 509 38.44 7.87 21.88
CA PHE A 509 38.86 6.64 21.23
C PHE A 509 38.17 5.39 21.80
N PHE A 510 37.99 5.32 23.11
CA PHE A 510 37.31 4.22 23.79
C PHE A 510 35.79 4.19 23.48
N ASP A 511 35.14 5.33 23.41
CA ASP A 511 33.74 5.46 23.02
C ASP A 511 33.55 4.99 21.56
N MET A 512 34.47 5.38 20.70
CA MET A 512 34.52 4.92 19.30
C MET A 512 34.63 3.39 19.19
N ILE A 513 35.62 2.79 19.89
CA ILE A 513 35.84 1.34 19.85
C ILE A 513 34.62 0.59 20.41
N LYS A 514 34.07 1.05 21.55
CA LYS A 514 32.89 0.44 22.16
C LYS A 514 31.68 0.43 21.22
N LYS A 515 31.41 1.55 20.56
CA LYS A 515 30.30 1.68 19.60
C LYS A 515 30.52 0.82 18.35
N ILE A 516 31.72 0.83 17.77
CA ILE A 516 32.06 -0.01 16.61
C ILE A 516 32.01 -1.50 17.00
N TYR A 517 32.56 -1.88 18.14
CA TYR A 517 32.55 -3.26 18.61
C TYR A 517 31.14 -3.79 18.85
N LEU A 518 30.30 -3.05 19.58
CA LEU A 518 28.91 -3.43 19.82
C LEU A 518 28.14 -3.59 18.51
N HIS A 519 28.27 -2.67 17.58
CA HIS A 519 27.66 -2.77 16.27
C HIS A 519 28.20 -3.96 15.44
N CYS A 520 29.51 -4.21 15.48
CA CYS A 520 30.11 -5.32 14.72
C CYS A 520 29.71 -6.69 15.24
N VAL A 521 29.71 -6.89 16.55
CA VAL A 521 29.39 -8.19 17.18
C VAL A 521 27.91 -8.51 17.03
N LYS A 522 27.03 -7.57 17.32
CA LYS A 522 25.58 -7.76 17.23
C LYS A 522 25.14 -8.01 15.78
N PHE A 523 25.67 -7.25 14.82
CA PHE A 523 25.39 -7.45 13.40
C PHE A 523 25.81 -8.83 12.89
N SER A 524 27.01 -9.28 13.23
CA SER A 524 27.51 -10.58 12.75
C SER A 524 26.66 -11.74 13.27
N TYR A 525 26.24 -11.67 14.54
CA TYR A 525 25.38 -12.67 15.13
C TYR A 525 23.98 -12.68 14.49
N ASP A 526 23.34 -11.52 14.36
CA ASP A 526 21.99 -11.40 13.80
C ASP A 526 21.94 -11.80 12.32
N VAL A 527 22.95 -11.44 11.52
CA VAL A 527 23.06 -11.88 10.12
C VAL A 527 23.20 -13.39 10.01
N LEU A 528 24.07 -13.98 10.84
CA LEU A 528 24.27 -15.43 10.84
C LEU A 528 23.01 -16.19 11.30
N VAL A 529 22.33 -15.72 12.34
CA VAL A 529 21.08 -16.35 12.83
C VAL A 529 19.96 -16.22 11.83
N ARG A 530 19.77 -15.05 11.21
CA ARG A 530 18.74 -14.85 10.18
C ARG A 530 19.03 -15.66 8.92
N ASP A 531 20.27 -15.69 8.46
CA ASP A 531 20.68 -16.50 7.29
C ASP A 531 20.52 -18.01 7.56
N TYR A 532 20.84 -18.44 8.78
CA TYR A 532 20.59 -19.81 9.24
C TYR A 532 19.10 -20.15 9.24
N ASN A 533 18.25 -19.30 9.82
CA ASN A 533 16.81 -19.51 9.87
C ASN A 533 16.17 -19.48 8.47
N ARG A 534 16.66 -18.63 7.58
CA ARG A 534 16.22 -18.53 6.18
C ARG A 534 16.55 -19.79 5.39
N ARG A 535 17.77 -20.33 5.55
CA ARG A 535 18.16 -21.61 4.95
C ARG A 535 17.34 -22.80 5.48
N LYS A 536 17.03 -22.80 6.77
CA LYS A 536 16.19 -23.85 7.39
C LYS A 536 14.75 -23.80 6.89
N GLY A 537 14.19 -22.62 6.62
CA GLY A 537 12.85 -22.46 6.03
C GLY A 537 12.75 -22.82 4.55
N SER A 538 13.82 -22.62 3.77
CA SER A 538 13.85 -22.94 2.34
C SER A 538 14.06 -24.43 2.04
N TYR A 539 14.62 -25.21 2.96
CA TYR A 539 14.77 -26.66 2.80
C TYR A 539 13.48 -27.45 2.98
N GLY A 540 12.40 -26.84 3.48
CA GLY A 540 11.08 -27.47 3.69
C GLY A 540 10.10 -27.35 2.53
N LYS A 541 10.35 -26.51 1.53
CA LYS A 541 9.45 -26.33 0.38
C LYS A 541 10.13 -26.80 -0.90
N LYS A 542 9.89 -28.07 -1.28
CA LYS A 542 10.16 -28.56 -2.64
C LYS A 542 9.37 -27.69 -3.61
N SER A 543 10.08 -27.08 -4.57
CA SER A 543 9.50 -26.25 -5.60
C SER A 543 8.34 -26.95 -6.32
N PHE A 544 7.24 -26.25 -6.45
CA PHE A 544 6.03 -26.66 -7.18
C PHE A 544 6.26 -26.82 -8.71
N LEU A 545 7.49 -26.62 -9.19
CA LEU A 545 7.90 -26.77 -10.59
C LEU A 545 8.24 -28.23 -10.98
N GLN A 546 7.93 -29.21 -10.13
CA GLN A 546 8.07 -30.64 -10.44
C GLN A 546 6.79 -31.42 -10.11
N ARG A 547 5.63 -30.91 -10.52
CA ARG A 547 4.42 -31.75 -10.69
C ARG A 547 3.68 -31.36 -11.95
#